data_a7add83cbc218d86f5bb64de950aae82
#
_entry.id   a7add83cbc218d86f5bb64de950aae82
#
_cell.length_a   1.000
_cell.length_b   1.000
_cell.length_c   1.000
_cell.angle_alpha   90.00
_cell.angle_beta   90.00
_cell.angle_gamma   90.00
#
_symmetry.space_group_name_H-M   'P 1'
#
loop_
_entity.id
_entity.type
_entity.pdbx_description
1 polymer ?
#
loop_
_entity_poly.entity_id
_entity_poly.type
_entity_poly.pdbx_seq_one_letter_code
_entity_poly.pdbx_strand_id
1 'polypeptide(L)'
;IGSRLVGSEMCIRDRFEFVPVSEYDEVWNDSGSGANQDVSVWRPRVPAGCHLIGMTAKNGHSRPTFPTLVIRAGGRDIAPPERFDLVWWQERGRRRFWCWRPIPPAGYVSLGDVGTTSGSPPSHKDVACVALACLSPNRQPLGGQIWNDRGGGAPKDAAFFEQPGGTGLFRCSDDATHNKPRGEFPIPAGASTTPHTTQATNGIEILEAVVGKPVRFRINNPPSSNDAWVGIYHPSSSDQEIGKQKQQWEWLRDLDVNNASFTEKYEGKWSIRVFSDGGYRLHAVSYTHLRAHET
;
A
#
# COMPACT_ATOMS: atom_id res chain seq x y z
N ILE A 1 3.08 -25.74 47.86
CA ILE A 1 2.52 -24.38 47.62
C ILE A 1 2.92 -24.01 46.20
N GLY A 2 2.04 -24.36 45.27
CA GLY A 2 2.20 -24.01 43.85
C GLY A 2 1.52 -22.68 43.60
N SER A 3 2.24 -21.68 43.16
CA SER A 3 1.66 -20.42 42.72
C SER A 3 1.37 -20.47 41.23
N ARG A 4 0.09 -20.33 40.92
CA ARG A 4 -0.47 -20.11 39.58
C ARG A 4 0.05 -18.76 39.02
N LEU A 5 0.80 -18.82 37.94
CA LEU A 5 0.94 -17.72 36.99
C LEU A 5 0.49 -18.22 35.60
N VAL A 6 -0.82 -18.43 35.45
CA VAL A 6 -1.45 -18.67 34.17
C VAL A 6 -2.71 -17.79 34.17
N GLY A 7 -2.63 -16.61 33.62
CA GLY A 7 -3.83 -15.75 33.56
C GLY A 7 -3.74 -14.39 32.89
N SER A 8 -2.59 -13.98 32.36
CA SER A 8 -2.50 -12.63 31.75
C SER A 8 -2.31 -12.59 30.24
N GLU A 9 -1.87 -13.68 29.60
CA GLU A 9 -1.70 -13.69 28.15
C GLU A 9 -2.95 -14.09 27.35
N MET A 10 -3.89 -14.81 27.97
CA MET A 10 -5.11 -15.25 27.29
C MET A 10 -6.18 -14.17 27.17
N CYS A 11 -6.12 -13.10 27.97
CA CYS A 11 -7.09 -11.99 27.91
C CYS A 11 -6.74 -10.90 26.89
N ILE A 12 -5.55 -10.87 26.31
CA ILE A 12 -5.15 -9.79 25.39
C ILE A 12 -5.54 -10.09 23.93
N ARG A 13 -5.61 -11.36 23.56
CA ARG A 13 -5.93 -11.77 22.17
C ARG A 13 -7.40 -11.58 21.77
N ASP A 14 -8.32 -11.48 22.70
CA ASP A 14 -9.75 -11.39 22.43
C ASP A 14 -10.30 -9.94 22.37
N ARG A 15 -9.44 -8.92 22.62
CA ARG A 15 -9.88 -7.53 22.75
C ARG A 15 -9.97 -6.78 21.44
N PHE A 16 -9.13 -7.08 20.48
CA PHE A 16 -9.15 -6.47 19.15
C PHE A 16 -8.60 -7.40 18.07
N GLU A 17 -9.03 -7.17 16.84
CA GLU A 17 -8.59 -7.92 15.67
C GLU A 17 -8.56 -6.99 14.46
N PHE A 18 -7.45 -7.01 13.69
CA PHE A 18 -7.40 -6.39 12.36
C PHE A 18 -7.97 -7.37 11.33
N VAL A 19 -9.08 -7.01 10.73
CA VAL A 19 -9.86 -7.86 9.81
C VAL A 19 -9.63 -7.40 8.37
N PRO A 20 -9.12 -8.26 7.47
CA PRO A 20 -8.99 -7.93 6.06
C PRO A 20 -10.36 -7.94 5.36
N VAL A 21 -10.64 -6.90 4.57
CA VAL A 21 -11.88 -6.73 3.80
C VAL A 21 -11.54 -6.49 2.34
N SER A 22 -12.19 -7.24 1.43
CA SER A 22 -11.98 -7.14 -0.03
C SER A 22 -13.22 -6.62 -0.78
N GLU A 23 -14.27 -6.22 -0.04
CA GLU A 23 -15.47 -5.61 -0.59
C GLU A 23 -15.42 -4.09 -0.43
N TYR A 24 -15.71 -3.36 -1.51
CA TYR A 24 -15.53 -1.91 -1.57
C TYR A 24 -16.69 -1.19 -2.24
N ASP A 25 -16.91 0.04 -1.82
CA ASP A 25 -17.70 1.04 -2.52
C ASP A 25 -16.76 2.13 -3.06
N GLU A 26 -16.88 2.46 -4.35
CA GLU A 26 -16.11 3.55 -4.94
C GLU A 26 -16.58 4.90 -4.37
N VAL A 27 -15.65 5.62 -3.77
CA VAL A 27 -15.89 6.99 -3.30
C VAL A 27 -15.63 7.98 -4.42
N TRP A 28 -14.48 7.87 -5.07
CA TRP A 28 -14.04 8.81 -6.08
C TRP A 28 -13.01 8.19 -7.03
N ASN A 29 -12.95 8.71 -8.23
CA ASN A 29 -11.84 8.57 -9.16
C ASN A 29 -11.57 9.90 -9.86
N ASP A 30 -10.36 10.05 -10.37
CA ASP A 30 -9.89 11.32 -10.95
C ASP A 30 -10.26 11.50 -12.43
N SER A 31 -11.18 10.71 -12.98
CA SER A 31 -11.62 10.83 -14.37
C SER A 31 -11.98 12.25 -14.74
N GLY A 32 -11.32 12.76 -15.78
CA GLY A 32 -11.52 14.11 -16.28
C GLY A 32 -10.84 15.21 -15.47
N SER A 33 -10.00 14.88 -14.48
CA SER A 33 -9.17 15.86 -13.74
C SER A 33 -8.04 16.44 -14.59
N GLY A 34 -7.54 15.66 -15.56
CA GLY A 34 -6.36 15.99 -16.36
C GLY A 34 -5.04 15.53 -15.72
N ALA A 35 -5.08 14.83 -14.60
CA ALA A 35 -3.89 14.27 -13.99
C ALA A 35 -3.17 13.29 -14.94
N ASN A 36 -1.84 13.24 -14.83
CA ASN A 36 -0.99 12.39 -15.68
C ASN A 36 -1.09 10.89 -15.34
N GLN A 37 -1.63 10.57 -14.18
CA GLN A 37 -1.82 9.21 -13.67
C GLN A 37 -3.24 9.09 -13.16
N ASP A 38 -3.83 7.92 -13.33
CA ASP A 38 -5.17 7.62 -12.84
C ASP A 38 -5.14 7.13 -11.39
N VAL A 39 -6.16 7.52 -10.62
CA VAL A 39 -6.37 7.04 -9.24
C VAL A 39 -7.85 6.87 -8.94
N SER A 40 -8.14 5.95 -8.03
CA SER A 40 -9.44 5.80 -7.41
C SER A 40 -9.33 5.58 -5.89
N VAL A 41 -10.33 6.07 -5.16
CA VAL A 41 -10.44 5.95 -3.71
C VAL A 41 -11.68 5.12 -3.37
N TRP A 42 -11.50 4.15 -2.49
CA TRP A 42 -12.48 3.13 -2.16
C TRP A 42 -12.69 3.02 -0.67
N ARG A 43 -13.95 2.96 -0.26
CA ARG A 43 -14.34 2.67 1.12
C ARG A 43 -14.53 1.16 1.28
N PRO A 44 -13.79 0.49 2.17
CA PRO A 44 -14.05 -0.91 2.47
C PRO A 44 -15.44 -1.06 3.10
N ARG A 45 -16.20 -2.09 2.72
CA ARG A 45 -17.49 -2.45 3.32
C ARG A 45 -17.23 -3.08 4.67
N VAL A 46 -17.40 -2.28 5.70
CA VAL A 46 -17.06 -2.66 7.07
C VAL A 46 -18.05 -3.71 7.59
N PRO A 47 -17.61 -4.91 8.00
CA PRO A 47 -18.48 -5.93 8.59
C PRO A 47 -19.07 -5.47 9.93
N ALA A 48 -20.18 -6.09 10.33
CA ALA A 48 -20.80 -5.82 11.63
C ALA A 48 -19.79 -6.04 12.78
N GLY A 49 -19.78 -5.12 13.74
CA GLY A 49 -18.84 -5.13 14.86
C GLY A 49 -17.41 -4.70 14.53
N CYS A 50 -17.14 -4.28 13.29
CA CYS A 50 -15.87 -3.69 12.89
C CYS A 50 -15.99 -2.18 12.68
N HIS A 51 -14.85 -1.49 12.64
CA HIS A 51 -14.73 -0.05 12.45
C HIS A 51 -13.77 0.30 11.34
N LEU A 52 -14.13 1.32 10.56
CA LEU A 52 -13.27 1.89 9.53
C LEU A 52 -12.09 2.62 10.18
N ILE A 53 -10.87 2.36 9.73
CA ILE A 53 -9.64 3.02 10.23
C ILE A 53 -8.90 3.81 9.15
N GLY A 54 -9.51 3.97 8.00
CA GLY A 54 -9.02 4.67 6.80
C GLY A 54 -9.65 4.08 5.55
N MET A 55 -9.34 4.67 4.41
CA MET A 55 -9.79 4.20 3.10
C MET A 55 -8.62 3.69 2.26
N THR A 56 -8.93 3.10 1.12
CA THR A 56 -7.99 2.55 0.15
C THR A 56 -7.87 3.47 -1.04
N ALA A 57 -6.66 3.73 -1.50
CA ALA A 57 -6.41 4.33 -2.79
C ALA A 57 -5.70 3.32 -3.71
N LYS A 58 -6.00 3.38 -4.99
CA LYS A 58 -5.41 2.51 -6.00
C LYS A 58 -5.11 3.28 -7.27
N ASN A 59 -3.97 3.02 -7.89
CA ASN A 59 -3.65 3.50 -9.23
C ASN A 59 -4.62 2.89 -10.25
N GLY A 60 -5.18 3.73 -11.14
CA GLY A 60 -6.24 3.35 -12.08
C GLY A 60 -7.63 3.37 -11.45
N HIS A 61 -8.66 3.14 -12.29
CA HIS A 61 -10.07 3.25 -11.91
C HIS A 61 -10.75 1.90 -11.60
N SER A 62 -10.04 0.78 -11.68
CA SER A 62 -10.60 -0.53 -11.36
C SER A 62 -10.64 -0.77 -9.85
N ARG A 63 -11.58 -1.61 -9.40
CA ARG A 63 -11.70 -2.02 -8.00
C ARG A 63 -10.38 -2.60 -7.45
N PRO A 64 -10.02 -2.34 -6.18
CA PRO A 64 -8.89 -3.00 -5.54
C PRO A 64 -9.02 -4.52 -5.54
N THR A 65 -7.90 -5.20 -5.81
CA THR A 65 -7.80 -6.67 -5.79
C THR A 65 -7.09 -7.20 -4.54
N PHE A 66 -6.68 -6.29 -3.67
CA PHE A 66 -6.02 -6.58 -2.38
C PHE A 66 -6.94 -6.18 -1.22
N PRO A 67 -6.81 -6.80 -0.04
CA PRO A 67 -7.63 -6.47 1.11
C PRO A 67 -7.19 -5.16 1.79
N THR A 68 -8.15 -4.50 2.43
CA THR A 68 -7.89 -3.37 3.33
C THR A 68 -8.27 -3.76 4.74
N LEU A 69 -7.44 -3.40 5.72
CA LEU A 69 -7.72 -3.69 7.11
C LEU A 69 -8.78 -2.75 7.69
N VAL A 70 -9.72 -3.32 8.40
CA VAL A 70 -10.61 -2.67 9.36
C VAL A 70 -10.31 -3.25 10.74
N ILE A 71 -10.83 -2.68 11.80
CA ILE A 71 -10.60 -3.20 13.15
C ILE A 71 -11.90 -3.67 13.79
N ARG A 72 -11.90 -4.89 14.34
CA ARG A 72 -12.89 -5.34 15.31
C ARG A 72 -12.35 -5.04 16.69
N ALA A 73 -12.96 -4.10 17.38
CA ALA A 73 -12.54 -3.67 18.71
C ALA A 73 -13.66 -2.89 19.39
N GLY A 74 -13.51 -2.66 20.68
CA GLY A 74 -14.44 -1.86 21.47
C GLY A 74 -13.78 -1.22 22.66
N GLY A 75 -14.55 -0.51 23.46
CA GLY A 75 -14.08 0.09 24.70
C GLY A 75 -12.90 1.04 24.50
N ARG A 76 -11.75 0.72 25.12
CA ARG A 76 -10.55 1.58 25.09
C ARG A 76 -9.61 1.29 23.93
N ASP A 77 -9.90 0.33 23.08
CA ASP A 77 -9.02 -0.05 21.97
C ASP A 77 -9.22 0.82 20.74
N ILE A 78 -10.34 1.52 20.66
CA ILE A 78 -10.66 2.51 19.63
C ILE A 78 -11.28 3.78 20.24
N ALA A 79 -11.12 4.90 19.53
CA ALA A 79 -11.79 6.16 19.85
C ALA A 79 -12.18 6.89 18.56
N PRO A 80 -13.25 7.71 18.57
CA PRO A 80 -13.52 8.61 17.47
C PRO A 80 -12.39 9.66 17.35
N PRO A 81 -12.12 10.19 16.14
CA PRO A 81 -11.20 11.33 16.00
C PRO A 81 -11.74 12.56 16.72
N GLU A 82 -10.86 13.40 17.24
CA GLU A 82 -11.25 14.71 17.82
C GLU A 82 -11.76 15.68 16.76
N ARG A 83 -11.14 15.62 15.58
CA ARG A 83 -11.49 16.42 14.39
C ARG A 83 -10.92 15.77 13.13
N PHE A 84 -11.23 16.39 11.99
CA PHE A 84 -10.63 16.05 10.71
C PHE A 84 -9.92 17.27 10.15
N ASP A 85 -8.66 17.13 9.74
CA ASP A 85 -7.93 18.16 9.03
C ASP A 85 -8.04 17.90 7.51
N LEU A 86 -8.40 18.94 6.75
CA LEU A 86 -8.41 18.87 5.29
C LEU A 86 -6.98 18.88 4.79
N VAL A 87 -6.56 17.78 4.15
CA VAL A 87 -5.20 17.63 3.59
C VAL A 87 -5.16 18.15 2.16
N TRP A 88 -6.11 17.70 1.34
CA TRP A 88 -6.14 18.01 -0.09
C TRP A 88 -7.56 17.88 -0.65
N TRP A 89 -7.81 18.58 -1.78
CA TRP A 89 -9.09 18.47 -2.48
C TRP A 89 -8.93 18.69 -3.97
N GLN A 90 -9.86 18.08 -4.75
CA GLN A 90 -9.98 18.23 -6.20
C GLN A 90 -11.41 18.58 -6.58
N GLU A 91 -11.58 19.73 -7.26
CA GLU A 91 -12.87 20.19 -7.73
C GLU A 91 -13.06 20.04 -9.25
N ARG A 92 -12.00 19.67 -9.96
CA ARG A 92 -12.02 19.36 -11.38
C ARG A 92 -12.35 17.89 -11.58
N GLY A 93 -12.77 17.55 -12.80
CA GLY A 93 -13.15 16.19 -13.18
C GLY A 93 -14.65 15.94 -13.04
N ARG A 94 -15.03 14.66 -13.15
CA ARG A 94 -16.45 14.26 -13.12
C ARG A 94 -17.05 14.32 -11.71
N ARG A 95 -16.25 14.15 -10.71
CA ARG A 95 -16.63 14.19 -9.29
C ARG A 95 -15.62 15.01 -8.52
N ARG A 96 -16.09 15.76 -7.53
CA ARG A 96 -15.26 16.46 -6.56
C ARG A 96 -14.82 15.49 -5.48
N PHE A 97 -13.69 15.78 -4.83
CA PHE A 97 -13.14 14.96 -3.77
C PHE A 97 -12.42 15.80 -2.73
N TRP A 98 -12.58 15.44 -1.48
CA TRP A 98 -11.88 16.02 -0.32
C TRP A 98 -11.24 14.92 0.49
N CYS A 99 -9.94 15.03 0.73
CA CYS A 99 -9.14 14.10 1.52
C CYS A 99 -8.94 14.64 2.93
N TRP A 100 -9.39 13.90 3.90
CA TRP A 100 -9.40 14.28 5.30
C TRP A 100 -8.50 13.36 6.12
N ARG A 101 -7.72 13.97 7.04
CA ARG A 101 -6.94 13.26 8.04
C ARG A 101 -7.67 13.23 9.36
N PRO A 102 -8.03 12.05 9.88
CA PRO A 102 -8.55 11.96 11.23
C PRO A 102 -7.47 12.34 12.24
N ILE A 103 -7.74 13.25 13.14
CA ILE A 103 -6.85 13.65 14.23
C ILE A 103 -7.23 12.90 15.48
N PRO A 104 -6.36 12.01 15.98
CA PRO A 104 -6.68 11.14 17.09
C PRO A 104 -6.59 11.88 18.43
N PRO A 105 -7.37 11.45 19.44
CA PRO A 105 -7.15 11.86 20.83
C PRO A 105 -5.83 11.30 21.39
N ALA A 106 -5.40 11.82 22.53
CA ALA A 106 -4.19 11.35 23.21
C ALA A 106 -4.24 9.85 23.50
N GLY A 107 -3.15 9.13 23.19
CA GLY A 107 -3.05 7.67 23.35
C GLY A 107 -3.56 6.85 22.16
N TYR A 108 -4.04 7.50 21.10
CA TYR A 108 -4.53 6.86 19.87
C TYR A 108 -3.77 7.36 18.64
N VAL A 109 -3.93 6.66 17.53
CA VAL A 109 -3.39 7.05 16.22
C VAL A 109 -4.42 6.87 15.11
N SER A 110 -4.29 7.68 14.06
CA SER A 110 -4.96 7.51 12.78
C SER A 110 -4.06 6.68 11.86
N LEU A 111 -4.57 5.55 11.36
CA LEU A 111 -3.80 4.67 10.47
C LEU A 111 -3.93 5.06 9.00
N GLY A 112 -5.05 5.61 8.56
CA GLY A 112 -5.26 6.03 7.17
C GLY A 112 -6.04 7.31 7.04
N ASP A 113 -5.97 7.94 5.87
CA ASP A 113 -6.81 9.09 5.52
C ASP A 113 -8.15 8.61 4.94
N VAL A 114 -9.13 9.50 4.88
CA VAL A 114 -10.48 9.21 4.38
C VAL A 114 -10.95 10.26 3.39
N GLY A 115 -11.84 9.89 2.50
CA GLY A 115 -12.34 10.77 1.45
C GLY A 115 -13.84 11.03 1.54
N THR A 116 -14.25 12.22 1.11
CA THR A 116 -15.65 12.59 0.88
C THR A 116 -15.83 13.27 -0.46
N THR A 117 -17.08 13.31 -0.95
CA THR A 117 -17.45 14.02 -2.18
C THR A 117 -18.25 15.29 -1.91
N SER A 118 -18.44 15.64 -0.65
CA SER A 118 -19.33 16.74 -0.21
C SER A 118 -18.63 17.97 0.33
N GLY A 119 -17.32 18.05 0.35
CA GLY A 119 -16.60 19.19 0.94
C GLY A 119 -16.70 19.30 2.46
N SER A 120 -17.44 18.40 3.11
CA SER A 120 -17.54 18.29 4.55
C SER A 120 -16.82 17.05 5.04
N PRO A 121 -16.20 17.07 6.23
CA PRO A 121 -15.57 15.88 6.80
C PRO A 121 -16.61 14.79 7.07
N PRO A 122 -16.20 13.52 7.14
CA PRO A 122 -17.08 12.44 7.56
C PRO A 122 -17.51 12.63 9.02
N SER A 123 -18.54 11.90 9.44
CA SER A 123 -18.92 11.88 10.84
C SER A 123 -17.82 11.26 11.71
N HIS A 124 -17.63 11.79 12.92
CA HIS A 124 -16.68 11.24 13.90
C HIS A 124 -16.99 9.77 14.26
N LYS A 125 -18.23 9.32 14.04
CA LYS A 125 -18.67 7.93 14.29
C LYS A 125 -18.30 6.97 13.15
N ASP A 126 -17.96 7.51 11.97
CA ASP A 126 -17.69 6.71 10.77
C ASP A 126 -16.26 6.20 10.70
N VAL A 127 -15.36 6.75 11.51
CA VAL A 127 -13.92 6.44 11.49
C VAL A 127 -13.43 6.23 12.90
N ALA A 128 -12.60 5.21 13.11
CA ALA A 128 -11.98 4.95 14.40
C ALA A 128 -10.48 5.26 14.35
N CYS A 129 -10.00 5.89 15.40
CA CYS A 129 -8.58 5.95 15.76
C CYS A 129 -8.27 4.75 16.66
N VAL A 130 -7.06 4.19 16.52
CA VAL A 130 -6.66 2.92 17.15
C VAL A 130 -5.74 3.23 18.34
N ALA A 131 -5.98 2.59 19.48
CA ALA A 131 -5.14 2.75 20.66
C ALA A 131 -3.70 2.28 20.40
N LEU A 132 -2.71 2.97 20.96
CA LEU A 132 -1.29 2.61 20.83
C LEU A 132 -1.02 1.17 21.30
N ALA A 133 -1.78 0.66 22.26
CA ALA A 133 -1.65 -0.71 22.76
C ALA A 133 -2.06 -1.78 21.72
N CYS A 134 -2.80 -1.42 20.68
CA CYS A 134 -3.19 -2.31 19.59
C CYS A 134 -2.19 -2.30 18.42
N LEU A 135 -1.09 -1.59 18.55
CA LEU A 135 -0.10 -1.40 17.48
C LEU A 135 1.21 -2.10 17.82
N SER A 136 1.97 -2.39 16.79
CA SER A 136 3.35 -2.85 16.93
C SER A 136 4.21 -1.75 17.58
N PRO A 137 5.14 -2.10 18.47
CA PRO A 137 6.16 -1.16 18.93
C PRO A 137 7.08 -0.69 17.80
N ASN A 138 7.19 -1.48 16.73
CA ASN A 138 7.94 -1.12 15.54
C ASN A 138 7.11 -0.19 14.66
N ARG A 139 7.80 0.77 14.04
CA ARG A 139 7.25 1.67 13.06
C ARG A 139 7.95 1.48 11.73
N GLN A 140 7.34 1.92 10.65
CA GLN A 140 7.90 1.80 9.29
C GLN A 140 7.67 3.10 8.52
N PRO A 141 8.54 3.44 7.55
CA PRO A 141 8.26 4.52 6.61
C PRO A 141 7.03 4.18 5.77
N LEU A 142 6.37 5.19 5.22
CA LEU A 142 5.30 4.98 4.23
C LEU A 142 5.81 4.09 3.09
N GLY A 143 4.91 3.34 2.49
CA GLY A 143 5.18 2.49 1.33
C GLY A 143 5.41 3.26 0.04
N GLY A 144 5.07 2.65 -1.09
CA GLY A 144 5.18 3.25 -2.41
C GLY A 144 4.25 4.43 -2.62
N GLN A 145 4.59 5.30 -3.58
CA GLN A 145 3.66 6.30 -4.07
C GLN A 145 2.60 5.60 -4.93
N ILE A 146 1.35 5.79 -4.57
CA ILE A 146 0.20 5.26 -5.31
C ILE A 146 -0.10 6.16 -6.51
N TRP A 147 -0.04 7.49 -6.27
CA TRP A 147 -0.44 8.49 -7.24
C TRP A 147 0.06 9.89 -6.83
N ASN A 148 0.11 10.80 -7.79
CA ASN A 148 0.26 12.23 -7.56
C ASN A 148 -0.62 13.00 -8.55
N ASP A 149 -0.97 14.23 -8.19
CA ASP A 149 -1.93 15.05 -8.94
C ASP A 149 -1.33 15.87 -10.09
N ARG A 150 -0.10 15.60 -10.51
CA ARG A 150 0.54 16.31 -11.62
C ARG A 150 -0.34 16.32 -12.85
N GLY A 151 -0.58 17.51 -13.38
CA GLY A 151 -1.47 17.73 -14.51
C GLY A 151 -2.95 17.92 -14.12
N GLY A 152 -3.37 17.54 -12.93
CA GLY A 152 -4.76 17.58 -12.48
C GLY A 152 -5.29 18.98 -12.16
N GLY A 153 -4.40 19.96 -11.94
CA GLY A 153 -4.77 21.37 -11.68
C GLY A 153 -5.64 21.55 -10.45
N ALA A 154 -5.41 20.76 -9.42
CA ALA A 154 -5.96 20.99 -8.09
C ALA A 154 -5.43 22.30 -7.50
N PRO A 155 -6.12 22.92 -6.54
CA PRO A 155 -5.65 24.15 -5.88
C PRO A 155 -4.35 23.96 -5.08
N LYS A 156 -4.00 22.73 -4.73
CA LYS A 156 -2.85 22.35 -3.93
C LYS A 156 -2.30 21.02 -4.44
N ASP A 157 -0.98 20.91 -4.50
CA ASP A 157 -0.35 19.65 -4.93
C ASP A 157 -0.51 18.56 -3.86
N ALA A 158 -0.62 17.31 -4.30
CA ALA A 158 -0.67 16.16 -3.41
C ALA A 158 -0.16 14.86 -4.04
N ALA A 159 0.21 13.94 -3.16
CA ALA A 159 0.49 12.56 -3.53
C ALA A 159 -0.10 11.60 -2.47
N PHE A 160 -0.53 10.44 -2.93
CA PHE A 160 -1.00 9.34 -2.08
C PHE A 160 0.08 8.28 -1.94
N PHE A 161 0.29 7.83 -0.72
CA PHE A 161 1.27 6.80 -0.37
C PHE A 161 0.61 5.66 0.38
N GLU A 162 1.18 4.48 0.26
CA GLU A 162 0.73 3.32 1.04
C GLU A 162 1.04 3.51 2.52
N GLN A 163 0.06 3.29 3.38
CA GLN A 163 0.26 3.14 4.81
C GLN A 163 0.98 1.80 5.07
N PRO A 164 2.07 1.77 5.86
CA PRO A 164 2.85 0.57 6.07
C PRO A 164 2.10 -0.52 6.86
N GLY A 165 2.72 -1.71 6.95
CA GLY A 165 2.19 -2.85 7.68
C GLY A 165 1.14 -3.65 6.91
N GLY A 166 1.10 -3.56 5.58
CA GLY A 166 0.17 -4.34 4.75
C GLY A 166 -1.30 -4.00 4.99
N THR A 167 -1.58 -2.77 5.39
CA THR A 167 -2.92 -2.35 5.80
C THR A 167 -3.90 -2.16 4.65
N GLY A 168 -3.41 -1.98 3.41
CA GLY A 168 -4.21 -1.56 2.27
C GLY A 168 -4.76 -0.15 2.36
N LEU A 169 -4.37 0.62 3.37
CA LEU A 169 -4.78 2.01 3.57
C LEU A 169 -3.87 2.98 2.83
N PHE A 170 -4.32 4.21 2.63
CA PHE A 170 -3.49 5.26 2.05
C PHE A 170 -3.28 6.42 3.02
N ARG A 171 -2.22 7.18 2.74
CA ARG A 171 -1.89 8.46 3.38
C ARG A 171 -1.66 9.51 2.31
N CYS A 172 -2.36 10.61 2.40
CA CYS A 172 -2.19 11.78 1.55
C CYS A 172 -1.05 12.66 2.10
N SER A 173 -0.20 13.14 1.21
CA SER A 173 0.77 14.21 1.47
C SER A 173 0.43 15.41 0.59
N ASP A 174 0.47 16.59 1.15
CA ASP A 174 0.27 17.88 0.49
C ASP A 174 1.60 18.58 0.15
N ASP A 175 2.66 17.81 0.01
CA ASP A 175 3.98 18.30 -0.38
C ASP A 175 4.00 18.68 -1.86
N ALA A 176 4.33 19.93 -2.17
CA ALA A 176 4.37 20.47 -3.53
C ALA A 176 5.37 19.77 -4.46
N THR A 177 6.31 19.02 -3.90
CA THR A 177 7.27 18.22 -4.67
C THR A 177 6.81 16.79 -4.89
N HIS A 178 5.66 16.40 -4.35
CA HIS A 178 5.10 15.05 -4.34
C HIS A 178 6.01 14.01 -3.68
N ASN A 179 6.92 14.45 -2.84
CA ASN A 179 7.82 13.56 -2.12
C ASN A 179 7.11 12.84 -0.97
N LYS A 180 7.61 11.65 -0.70
CA LYS A 180 7.17 10.87 0.44
C LYS A 180 7.51 11.58 1.75
N PRO A 181 6.54 11.77 2.66
CA PRO A 181 6.81 12.29 3.99
C PRO A 181 7.90 11.48 4.69
N ARG A 182 8.83 12.17 5.31
CA ARG A 182 9.88 11.56 6.14
C ARG A 182 9.29 11.08 7.47
N GLY A 183 9.92 10.07 8.05
CA GLY A 183 9.52 9.54 9.35
C GLY A 183 8.95 8.14 9.25
N GLU A 184 8.59 7.63 10.42
CA GLU A 184 8.06 6.27 10.59
C GLU A 184 6.62 6.35 11.09
N PHE A 185 5.78 5.50 10.53
CA PHE A 185 4.35 5.45 10.77
C PHE A 185 3.97 4.19 11.56
N PRO A 186 2.93 4.26 12.39
CA PRO A 186 2.48 3.12 13.16
C PRO A 186 1.93 2.01 12.26
N ILE A 187 2.15 0.77 12.68
CA ILE A 187 1.63 -0.42 12.02
C ILE A 187 0.82 -1.26 13.00
N PRO A 188 -0.18 -2.04 12.52
CA PRO A 188 -0.97 -2.94 13.36
C PRO A 188 -0.11 -3.92 14.15
N ALA A 189 -0.53 -4.27 15.38
CA ALA A 189 0.08 -5.37 16.11
C ALA A 189 -0.15 -6.69 15.34
N GLY A 190 0.90 -7.51 15.24
CA GLY A 190 0.85 -8.74 14.43
C GLY A 190 0.95 -8.51 12.92
N ALA A 191 1.03 -7.25 12.47
CA ALA A 191 1.39 -6.98 11.09
C ALA A 191 2.77 -7.58 10.81
N SER A 192 2.86 -8.35 9.74
CA SER A 192 4.13 -8.89 9.30
C SER A 192 5.11 -7.75 9.08
N THR A 193 6.29 -7.81 9.70
CA THR A 193 7.40 -6.89 9.43
C THR A 193 8.00 -7.12 8.04
N THR A 194 7.57 -8.19 7.36
CA THR A 194 7.74 -8.32 5.94
C THR A 194 6.91 -7.22 5.29
N PRO A 195 7.48 -6.33 4.46
CA PRO A 195 6.66 -5.46 3.66
C PRO A 195 5.70 -6.36 2.87
N HIS A 196 4.43 -6.36 3.28
CA HIS A 196 3.40 -6.78 2.37
C HIS A 196 3.47 -5.75 1.23
N THR A 197 4.13 -6.12 0.18
CA THR A 197 3.90 -5.51 -1.12
C THR A 197 2.48 -5.89 -1.53
N THR A 198 1.50 -5.28 -0.85
CA THR A 198 0.07 -5.40 -1.15
C THR A 198 -0.38 -4.21 -1.98
N GLN A 199 0.44 -3.82 -2.91
CA GLN A 199 -0.06 -3.52 -4.22
C GLN A 199 0.40 -4.65 -5.12
N ALA A 200 -0.51 -5.37 -5.73
CA ALA A 200 -0.39 -5.65 -7.12
C ALA A 200 -0.31 -4.27 -7.82
N THR A 201 0.82 -3.56 -7.66
CA THR A 201 1.31 -2.68 -8.70
C THR A 201 1.18 -3.51 -9.95
N ASN A 202 0.50 -3.06 -10.99
CA ASN A 202 0.49 -3.78 -12.23
C ASN A 202 1.71 -4.70 -12.25
N GLY A 203 1.53 -5.89 -11.79
CA GLY A 203 2.07 -7.06 -12.05
C GLY A 203 3.15 -7.82 -11.38
N ILE A 204 3.95 -7.44 -10.42
CA ILE A 204 5.02 -8.34 -9.97
C ILE A 204 4.87 -8.71 -8.49
N GLU A 205 4.62 -10.00 -8.24
CA GLU A 205 4.61 -10.62 -6.92
C GLU A 205 5.88 -11.47 -6.77
N ILE A 206 6.67 -11.21 -5.73
CA ILE A 206 7.86 -12.02 -5.44
C ILE A 206 7.42 -13.26 -4.68
N LEU A 207 7.63 -14.42 -5.27
CA LEU A 207 7.29 -15.73 -4.69
C LEU A 207 8.42 -16.29 -3.83
N GLU A 208 9.66 -16.10 -4.26
CA GLU A 208 10.86 -16.53 -3.52
C GLU A 208 12.03 -15.58 -3.81
N ALA A 209 12.69 -15.11 -2.74
CA ALA A 209 13.87 -14.25 -2.84
C ALA A 209 14.86 -14.59 -1.71
N VAL A 210 15.61 -15.67 -1.89
CA VAL A 210 16.60 -16.18 -0.93
C VAL A 210 17.98 -16.06 -1.53
N VAL A 211 18.96 -15.63 -0.73
CA VAL A 211 20.37 -15.55 -1.17
C VAL A 211 20.86 -16.90 -1.67
N GLY A 212 21.48 -16.90 -2.82
CA GLY A 212 22.03 -18.12 -3.44
C GLY A 212 21.01 -19.03 -4.13
N LYS A 213 19.75 -18.61 -4.20
CA LYS A 213 18.69 -19.27 -4.97
C LYS A 213 18.20 -18.38 -6.12
N PRO A 214 17.55 -18.96 -7.15
CA PRO A 214 16.85 -18.19 -8.17
C PRO A 214 15.76 -17.31 -7.53
N VAL A 215 15.60 -16.09 -8.03
CA VAL A 215 14.46 -15.25 -7.65
C VAL A 215 13.24 -15.71 -8.42
N ARG A 216 12.19 -16.12 -7.72
CA ARG A 216 10.91 -16.53 -8.31
C ARG A 216 9.86 -15.44 -8.13
N PHE A 217 9.08 -15.20 -9.18
CA PHE A 217 8.07 -14.15 -9.17
C PHE A 217 6.89 -14.50 -10.09
N ARG A 218 5.79 -13.82 -9.89
CA ARG A 218 4.59 -13.87 -10.74
C ARG A 218 4.34 -12.48 -11.31
N ILE A 219 3.88 -12.41 -12.54
CA ILE A 219 3.44 -11.16 -13.16
C ILE A 219 1.91 -11.17 -13.25
N ASN A 220 1.27 -10.36 -12.42
CA ASN A 220 -0.18 -10.19 -12.43
C ASN A 220 -0.57 -9.12 -13.46
N ASN A 221 -1.57 -9.34 -14.31
CA ASN A 221 -1.97 -8.48 -15.42
C ASN A 221 -0.80 -8.09 -16.34
N PRO A 222 -0.13 -9.09 -16.97
CA PRO A 222 0.97 -8.80 -17.88
C PRO A 222 0.51 -7.92 -19.05
N PRO A 223 1.38 -7.08 -19.61
CA PRO A 223 1.10 -6.35 -20.83
C PRO A 223 0.66 -7.30 -21.95
N SER A 224 -0.28 -6.86 -22.77
CA SER A 224 -0.79 -7.65 -23.91
C SER A 224 0.12 -7.61 -25.14
N SER A 225 1.18 -6.82 -25.14
CA SER A 225 2.13 -6.73 -26.25
C SER A 225 3.02 -7.97 -26.33
N ASN A 226 3.20 -8.50 -27.54
CA ASN A 226 4.15 -9.58 -27.79
C ASN A 226 5.62 -9.16 -27.56
N ASP A 227 5.89 -7.86 -27.56
CA ASP A 227 7.21 -7.28 -27.32
C ASP A 227 7.39 -6.79 -25.88
N ALA A 228 6.51 -7.20 -24.98
CA ALA A 228 6.68 -6.96 -23.55
C ALA A 228 7.75 -7.88 -22.97
N TRP A 229 8.53 -7.36 -22.02
CA TRP A 229 9.63 -8.09 -21.42
C TRP A 229 9.82 -7.74 -19.95
N VAL A 230 10.58 -8.55 -19.23
CA VAL A 230 10.91 -8.37 -17.82
C VAL A 230 12.40 -8.47 -17.61
N GLY A 231 12.95 -7.66 -16.72
CA GLY A 231 14.36 -7.71 -16.34
C GLY A 231 14.57 -7.58 -14.84
N ILE A 232 15.67 -8.16 -14.34
CA ILE A 232 16.14 -7.95 -12.97
C ILE A 232 17.32 -6.98 -12.97
N TYR A 233 17.23 -5.94 -12.16
CA TYR A 233 18.13 -4.80 -12.16
C TYR A 233 18.76 -4.57 -10.79
N HIS A 234 20.01 -4.13 -10.78
CA HIS A 234 20.57 -3.50 -9.59
C HIS A 234 19.80 -2.21 -9.28
N PRO A 235 19.53 -1.87 -7.99
CA PRO A 235 18.66 -0.73 -7.63
C PRO A 235 19.13 0.62 -8.17
N SER A 236 20.45 0.79 -8.39
CA SER A 236 21.03 2.02 -8.93
C SER A 236 21.08 2.09 -10.45
N SER A 237 20.71 1.00 -11.15
CA SER A 237 20.76 0.98 -12.61
C SER A 237 19.55 1.70 -13.22
N SER A 238 19.80 2.46 -14.31
CA SER A 238 18.72 2.98 -15.15
C SER A 238 18.04 1.84 -15.93
N ASP A 239 16.83 2.08 -16.48
CA ASP A 239 16.12 1.09 -17.27
C ASP A 239 16.88 0.65 -18.54
N GLN A 240 17.75 1.50 -19.06
CA GLN A 240 18.54 1.26 -20.27
C GLN A 240 19.84 0.48 -20.03
N GLU A 241 20.12 0.13 -18.77
CA GLU A 241 21.36 -0.55 -18.38
C GLU A 241 21.22 -2.06 -18.18
N ILE A 242 20.22 -2.67 -18.80
CA ILE A 242 20.02 -4.13 -18.74
C ILE A 242 21.24 -4.87 -19.30
N GLY A 243 21.55 -6.03 -18.72
CA GLY A 243 22.67 -6.88 -19.11
C GLY A 243 24.01 -6.56 -18.43
N LYS A 244 24.03 -5.56 -17.51
CA LYS A 244 25.19 -5.28 -16.66
C LYS A 244 25.09 -6.01 -15.32
N GLN A 245 26.22 -6.35 -14.69
CA GLN A 245 26.32 -6.83 -13.31
C GLN A 245 25.36 -7.98 -12.95
N LYS A 246 25.34 -9.08 -13.71
CA LYS A 246 24.44 -10.23 -13.53
C LYS A 246 22.96 -9.92 -13.78
N GLN A 247 22.62 -8.78 -14.35
CA GLN A 247 21.24 -8.50 -14.74
C GLN A 247 20.80 -9.45 -15.84
N GLN A 248 19.59 -9.99 -15.71
CA GLN A 248 18.96 -10.87 -16.69
C GLN A 248 17.67 -10.24 -17.19
N TRP A 249 17.26 -10.63 -18.39
CA TRP A 249 15.97 -10.22 -18.96
C TRP A 249 15.41 -11.34 -19.83
N GLU A 250 14.07 -11.35 -20.01
CA GLU A 250 13.35 -12.33 -20.83
C GLU A 250 12.09 -11.70 -21.41
N TRP A 251 11.67 -12.17 -22.59
CA TRP A 251 10.38 -11.78 -23.16
C TRP A 251 9.24 -12.45 -22.37
N LEU A 252 8.13 -11.70 -22.13
CA LEU A 252 6.99 -12.27 -21.39
C LEU A 252 6.33 -13.43 -22.14
N ARG A 253 6.38 -13.42 -23.47
CA ARG A 253 5.87 -14.52 -24.31
C ARG A 253 6.61 -15.85 -24.12
N ASP A 254 7.84 -15.81 -23.61
CA ASP A 254 8.72 -16.98 -23.42
C ASP A 254 8.75 -17.45 -21.95
N LEU A 255 7.97 -16.79 -21.07
CA LEU A 255 7.90 -17.09 -19.64
C LEU A 255 6.52 -17.60 -19.23
N ASP A 256 6.50 -18.50 -18.23
CA ASP A 256 5.30 -18.70 -17.41
C ASP A 256 5.15 -17.51 -16.45
N VAL A 257 4.30 -16.55 -16.82
CA VAL A 257 4.07 -15.32 -16.03
C VAL A 257 3.53 -15.62 -14.64
N ASN A 258 2.97 -16.78 -14.37
CA ASN A 258 2.49 -17.18 -13.04
C ASN A 258 3.59 -17.75 -12.14
N ASN A 259 4.73 -18.16 -12.73
CA ASN A 259 5.83 -18.78 -12.01
C ASN A 259 7.18 -18.52 -12.69
N ALA A 260 7.46 -17.30 -13.03
CA ALA A 260 8.71 -16.90 -13.68
C ALA A 260 9.88 -16.94 -12.69
N SER A 261 11.10 -17.13 -13.21
CA SER A 261 12.30 -17.08 -12.39
C SER A 261 13.51 -16.59 -13.17
N PHE A 262 14.41 -15.90 -12.46
CA PHE A 262 15.77 -15.65 -12.95
C PHE A 262 16.73 -16.63 -12.31
N THR A 263 17.56 -17.30 -13.13
CA THR A 263 18.40 -18.43 -12.73
C THR A 263 19.69 -18.03 -12.01
N GLU A 264 20.15 -16.79 -12.20
CA GLU A 264 21.31 -16.28 -11.49
C GLU A 264 21.05 -16.15 -9.99
N LYS A 265 22.12 -16.30 -9.21
CA LYS A 265 22.08 -16.17 -7.76
C LYS A 265 22.36 -14.72 -7.35
N TYR A 266 21.39 -14.09 -6.76
CA TYR A 266 21.46 -12.69 -6.35
C TYR A 266 21.67 -12.55 -4.86
N GLU A 267 22.30 -11.45 -4.46
CA GLU A 267 22.50 -11.04 -3.06
C GLU A 267 22.17 -9.55 -2.92
N GLY A 268 21.63 -9.17 -1.75
CA GLY A 268 21.30 -7.79 -1.46
C GLY A 268 20.01 -7.31 -2.13
N LYS A 269 19.96 -6.03 -2.51
CA LYS A 269 18.77 -5.38 -3.08
C LYS A 269 18.77 -5.48 -4.59
N TRP A 270 17.63 -5.87 -5.16
CA TRP A 270 17.38 -5.94 -6.60
C TRP A 270 15.99 -5.42 -6.91
N SER A 271 15.75 -5.04 -8.18
CA SER A 271 14.42 -4.71 -8.68
C SER A 271 14.09 -5.54 -9.90
N ILE A 272 12.85 -6.07 -9.95
CA ILE A 272 12.29 -6.70 -11.15
C ILE A 272 11.43 -5.64 -11.82
N ARG A 273 11.64 -5.41 -13.13
CA ARG A 273 10.96 -4.39 -13.93
C ARG A 273 10.33 -5.04 -15.14
N VAL A 274 9.05 -4.76 -15.38
CA VAL A 274 8.30 -5.22 -16.56
C VAL A 274 8.09 -4.02 -17.48
N PHE A 275 8.35 -4.21 -18.76
CA PHE A 275 8.19 -3.21 -19.80
C PHE A 275 7.09 -3.62 -20.78
N SER A 276 6.27 -2.67 -21.20
CA SER A 276 5.05 -2.92 -21.98
C SER A 276 5.26 -3.05 -23.47
N ASP A 277 6.46 -2.75 -23.95
CA ASP A 277 6.82 -2.77 -25.37
C ASP A 277 8.28 -3.20 -25.54
N GLY A 278 8.78 -3.31 -26.77
CA GLY A 278 10.17 -3.66 -27.06
C GLY A 278 11.19 -2.57 -26.65
N GLY A 279 10.73 -1.45 -26.08
CA GLY A 279 11.55 -0.37 -25.54
C GLY A 279 11.60 -0.43 -24.01
N TYR A 280 11.67 0.76 -23.37
CA TYR A 280 11.81 0.92 -21.92
C TYR A 280 10.58 1.59 -21.29
N ARG A 281 9.40 1.39 -21.85
CA ARG A 281 8.15 1.88 -21.25
C ARG A 281 7.78 1.01 -20.07
N LEU A 282 8.10 1.48 -18.87
CA LEU A 282 7.89 0.75 -17.63
C LEU A 282 6.38 0.49 -17.40
N HIS A 283 6.03 -0.77 -17.21
CA HIS A 283 4.69 -1.25 -16.87
C HIS A 283 4.56 -1.53 -15.37
N ALA A 284 5.59 -2.17 -14.79
CA ALA A 284 5.59 -2.53 -13.37
C ALA A 284 7.02 -2.63 -12.83
N VAL A 285 7.18 -2.38 -11.54
CA VAL A 285 8.44 -2.59 -10.82
C VAL A 285 8.17 -3.18 -9.44
N SER A 286 8.96 -4.16 -9.04
CA SER A 286 8.99 -4.68 -7.67
C SER A 286 10.42 -4.68 -7.15
N TYR A 287 10.60 -4.34 -5.89
CA TYR A 287 11.90 -4.36 -5.21
C TYR A 287 11.98 -5.55 -4.28
N THR A 288 13.08 -6.27 -4.32
CA THR A 288 13.34 -7.41 -3.43
C THR A 288 14.66 -7.24 -2.71
N HIS A 289 14.72 -7.74 -1.48
CA HIS A 289 15.95 -7.80 -0.69
C HIS A 289 16.21 -9.27 -0.34
N LEU A 290 17.19 -9.84 -0.99
CA LEU A 290 17.62 -11.21 -0.73
C LEU A 290 18.40 -11.25 0.57
N ARG A 291 17.87 -11.93 1.58
CA ARG A 291 18.52 -12.15 2.89
C ARG A 291 19.06 -13.57 2.96
N ALA A 292 20.17 -13.74 3.67
CA ALA A 292 20.62 -15.07 4.05
C ALA A 292 19.55 -15.74 4.92
N HIS A 293 19.34 -17.03 4.73
CA HIS A 293 18.53 -17.83 5.64
C HIS A 293 19.26 -17.82 7.01
N GLU A 294 18.65 -17.25 8.04
CA GLU A 294 19.08 -17.50 9.40
C GLU A 294 18.68 -18.94 9.71
N THR A 295 19.70 -19.80 9.86
CA THR A 295 19.55 -21.19 10.31
C THR A 295 19.37 -21.23 11.82
#